data_920f7e81a76e23a5933b59e1d8aad7bd
#
_entry.id   920f7e81a76e23a5933b59e1d8aad7bd
#
_cell.length_a   1.000
_cell.length_b   1.000
_cell.length_c   1.000
_cell.angle_alpha   90.00
_cell.angle_beta   90.00
_cell.angle_gamma   90.00
#
_symmetry.space_group_name_H-M   'P 1'
#
loop_
_entity.id
_entity.type
_entity.pdbx_description
1 polymer ?
#
loop_
_entity_poly.entity_id
_entity_poly.type
_entity_poly.pdbx_seq_one_letter_code
_entity_poly.pdbx_strand_id
1 'polypeptide(L)'
;MAPSLSKVSLSFRSPDYFALMILGLTAIAAFSSKGQFLKAMMMVVLGLMLASVGQDSLSDITRFTFNNMNLTDGISFVLVVMATFAMSEALTIILKRNDPTAAAKQVSLTELGSIKIDKEERGKMYKTIPRSSIIGFLIGVLPGAGATIASFLAYGMERNLVKDDEKEKFGKGSVNGLSAPETANNA
;
A
#
# COMPACT_ATOMS: atom_id res chain seq x y z
N MET A 1 2.45 19.47 -21.01
CA MET A 1 2.36 19.35 -19.52
C MET A 1 3.66 18.86 -18.88
N ALA A 2 4.41 17.94 -19.46
CA ALA A 2 5.65 17.39 -18.90
C ALA A 2 6.71 18.42 -18.41
N PRO A 3 7.04 19.52 -19.13
CA PRO A 3 8.08 20.44 -18.67
C PRO A 3 7.74 21.23 -17.40
N SER A 4 6.46 21.49 -17.14
CA SER A 4 6.04 22.21 -15.93
C SER A 4 6.06 21.29 -14.71
N LEU A 5 5.64 20.04 -14.88
CA LEU A 5 5.64 19.03 -13.84
C LEU A 5 7.07 18.61 -13.46
N SER A 6 7.98 18.49 -14.44
CA SER A 6 9.38 18.19 -14.15
C SER A 6 10.07 19.31 -13.36
N LYS A 7 9.73 20.58 -13.59
CA LYS A 7 10.24 21.69 -12.77
C LYS A 7 9.78 21.59 -11.31
N VAL A 8 8.53 21.25 -11.07
CA VAL A 8 8.02 21.04 -9.70
C VAL A 8 8.73 19.86 -9.04
N SER A 9 8.85 18.74 -9.76
CA SER A 9 9.55 17.56 -9.24
C SER A 9 11.01 17.84 -8.88
N LEU A 10 11.74 18.60 -9.72
CA LEU A 10 13.14 18.97 -9.48
C LEU A 10 13.31 20.04 -8.38
N SER A 11 12.24 20.71 -7.93
CA SER A 11 12.30 21.64 -6.82
C SER A 11 12.33 20.97 -5.44
N PHE A 12 11.99 19.70 -5.38
CA PHE A 12 12.02 18.92 -4.13
C PHE A 12 13.46 18.69 -3.66
N ARG A 13 13.68 18.99 -2.39
CA ARG A 13 14.98 18.83 -1.70
C ARG A 13 14.86 17.77 -0.58
N SER A 14 15.98 17.41 0.00
CA SER A 14 16.04 16.39 1.07
C SER A 14 15.05 16.63 2.23
N PRO A 15 14.80 17.88 2.70
CA PRO A 15 13.77 18.10 3.72
C PRO A 15 12.35 17.77 3.25
N ASP A 16 12.05 18.01 1.96
CA ASP A 16 10.72 17.75 1.40
C ASP A 16 10.47 16.24 1.31
N TYR A 17 11.49 15.46 0.91
CA TYR A 17 11.43 13.99 0.93
C TYR A 17 11.26 13.44 2.34
N PHE A 18 11.92 14.03 3.34
CA PHE A 18 11.74 13.66 4.72
C PHE A 18 10.29 13.90 5.19
N ALA A 19 9.73 15.07 4.86
CA ALA A 19 8.34 15.39 5.18
C ALA A 19 7.35 14.41 4.51
N LEU A 20 7.58 14.05 3.24
CA LEU A 20 6.79 13.04 2.53
C LEU A 20 6.89 11.66 3.17
N MET A 21 8.08 11.28 3.64
CA MET A 21 8.27 10.03 4.37
C MET A 21 7.45 10.00 5.66
N ILE A 22 7.51 11.07 6.46
CA ILE A 22 6.71 11.19 7.67
C ILE A 22 5.20 11.12 7.36
N LEU A 23 4.76 11.80 6.31
CA LEU A 23 3.37 11.74 5.86
C LEU A 23 2.96 10.29 5.51
N GLY A 24 3.79 9.58 4.74
CA GLY A 24 3.54 8.18 4.39
C GLY A 24 3.47 7.26 5.61
N LEU A 25 4.40 7.40 6.54
CA LEU A 25 4.43 6.60 7.77
C LEU A 25 3.22 6.89 8.68
N THR A 26 2.82 8.15 8.79
CA THR A 26 1.62 8.53 9.57
C THR A 26 0.34 8.03 8.90
N ALA A 27 0.27 8.03 7.58
CA ALA A 27 -0.86 7.45 6.85
C ALA A 27 -0.98 5.94 7.13
N ILE A 28 0.11 5.18 7.09
CA ILE A 28 0.11 3.74 7.43
C ILE A 28 -0.39 3.54 8.87
N ALA A 29 0.08 4.34 9.82
CA ALA A 29 -0.36 4.27 11.21
C ALA A 29 -1.87 4.58 11.36
N ALA A 30 -2.38 5.56 10.62
CA ALA A 30 -3.80 5.94 10.63
C ALA A 30 -4.72 4.84 10.06
N PHE A 31 -4.22 4.01 9.13
CA PHE A 31 -4.99 2.89 8.54
C PHE A 31 -4.95 1.62 9.37
N SER A 32 -4.17 1.60 10.42
CA SER A 32 -4.14 0.47 11.34
C SER A 32 -5.53 0.27 11.97
N SER A 33 -5.95 -0.99 12.06
CA SER A 33 -7.20 -1.36 12.73
C SER A 33 -7.17 -0.95 14.20
N LYS A 34 -8.34 -0.62 14.76
CA LYS A 34 -8.46 -0.27 16.18
C LYS A 34 -7.79 -1.33 17.06
N GLY A 35 -6.90 -0.92 17.94
CA GLY A 35 -6.14 -1.81 18.85
C GLY A 35 -4.89 -2.47 18.24
N GLN A 36 -4.58 -2.28 16.95
CA GLN A 36 -3.37 -2.84 16.32
C GLN A 36 -2.30 -1.81 16.02
N PHE A 37 -2.46 -0.58 16.47
CA PHE A 37 -1.52 0.52 16.24
C PHE A 37 -0.07 0.16 16.64
N LEU A 38 0.12 -0.45 17.81
CA LEU A 38 1.45 -0.86 18.26
C LEU A 38 2.10 -1.88 17.31
N LYS A 39 1.32 -2.85 16.84
CA LYS A 39 1.82 -3.84 15.86
C LYS A 39 2.20 -3.18 14.54
N ALA A 40 1.39 -2.22 14.07
CA ALA A 40 1.69 -1.47 12.85
C ALA A 40 3.00 -0.67 13.01
N MET A 41 3.20 0.01 14.15
CA MET A 41 4.44 0.74 14.43
C MET A 41 5.66 -0.19 14.49
N MET A 42 5.53 -1.37 15.09
CA MET A 42 6.61 -2.37 15.09
C MET A 42 6.98 -2.80 13.67
N MET A 43 6.00 -3.01 12.80
CA MET A 43 6.24 -3.34 11.39
C MET A 43 6.88 -2.19 10.62
N VAL A 44 6.51 -0.94 10.90
CA VAL A 44 7.18 0.24 10.34
C VAL A 44 8.65 0.28 10.73
N VAL A 45 8.97 0.10 12.02
CA VAL A 45 10.36 0.07 12.50
C VAL A 45 11.14 -1.06 11.83
N LEU A 46 10.56 -2.26 11.75
CA LEU A 46 11.18 -3.41 11.09
C LEU A 46 11.43 -3.11 9.59
N GLY A 47 10.48 -2.49 8.90
CA GLY A 47 10.65 -2.07 7.51
C GLY A 47 11.78 -1.05 7.34
N LEU A 48 11.90 -0.07 8.24
CA LEU A 48 13.00 0.90 8.24
C LEU A 48 14.36 0.24 8.51
N MET A 49 14.41 -0.75 9.40
CA MET A 49 15.63 -1.54 9.65
C MET A 49 16.05 -2.30 8.38
N LEU A 50 15.13 -2.96 7.70
CA LEU A 50 15.41 -3.64 6.44
C LEU A 50 15.86 -2.66 5.34
N ALA A 51 15.23 -1.50 5.25
CA ALA A 51 15.56 -0.45 4.28
C ALA A 51 16.94 0.20 4.55
N SER A 52 17.46 0.10 5.77
CA SER A 52 18.79 0.64 6.12
C SER A 52 19.96 -0.26 5.72
N VAL A 53 19.68 -1.49 5.24
CA VAL A 53 20.72 -2.41 4.74
C VAL A 53 21.14 -1.97 3.34
N GLY A 54 22.46 -1.91 3.09
CA GLY A 54 23.01 -1.57 1.77
C GLY A 54 23.96 -0.40 1.81
N GLN A 55 24.23 0.16 0.64
CA GLN A 55 25.09 1.32 0.47
C GLN A 55 24.27 2.60 0.57
N ASP A 56 24.73 3.54 1.39
CA ASP A 56 24.15 4.87 1.49
C ASP A 56 24.50 5.68 0.23
N SER A 57 23.49 6.09 -0.52
CA SER A 57 23.64 6.83 -1.79
C SER A 57 24.26 8.23 -1.64
N LEU A 58 24.37 8.77 -0.43
CA LEU A 58 24.96 10.09 -0.18
C LEU A 58 26.40 10.01 0.29
N SER A 59 26.75 9.00 1.06
CA SER A 59 28.07 8.86 1.70
C SER A 59 28.90 7.69 1.15
N ASP A 60 28.32 6.86 0.28
CA ASP A 60 28.89 5.63 -0.25
C ASP A 60 29.33 4.62 0.83
N ILE A 61 28.92 4.84 2.09
CA ILE A 61 29.22 3.95 3.20
C ILE A 61 28.24 2.77 3.20
N THR A 62 28.77 1.56 3.28
CA THR A 62 27.95 0.35 3.42
C THR A 62 27.47 0.20 4.86
N ARG A 63 26.16 -0.08 5.04
CA ARG A 63 25.51 -0.29 6.33
C ARG A 63 24.91 -1.68 6.41
N PHE A 64 25.19 -2.39 7.49
CA PHE A 64 24.62 -3.71 7.79
C PHE A 64 24.81 -4.77 6.69
N THR A 65 25.86 -4.63 5.87
CA THR A 65 26.17 -5.59 4.79
C THR A 65 26.95 -6.79 5.28
N PHE A 66 27.52 -6.75 6.50
CA PHE A 66 28.32 -7.83 7.08
C PHE A 66 29.42 -8.36 6.14
N ASN A 67 29.99 -7.48 5.34
CA ASN A 67 31.01 -7.81 4.32
C ASN A 67 30.51 -8.74 3.21
N ASN A 68 29.19 -8.83 3.00
CA ASN A 68 28.57 -9.61 1.94
C ASN A 68 28.23 -8.70 0.75
N MET A 69 28.85 -8.95 -0.40
CA MET A 69 28.62 -8.15 -1.63
C MET A 69 27.16 -8.18 -2.09
N ASN A 70 26.44 -9.28 -1.84
CA ASN A 70 25.02 -9.37 -2.23
C ASN A 70 24.10 -8.43 -1.44
N LEU A 71 24.56 -7.92 -0.29
CA LEU A 71 23.79 -6.96 0.52
C LEU A 71 24.19 -5.51 0.24
N THR A 72 25.16 -5.26 -0.64
CA THR A 72 25.60 -3.90 -0.97
C THR A 72 24.49 -3.11 -1.69
N ASP A 73 23.75 -3.78 -2.57
CA ASP A 73 22.60 -3.18 -3.27
C ASP A 73 21.34 -3.07 -2.40
N GLY A 74 21.44 -3.46 -1.12
CA GLY A 74 20.32 -3.47 -0.19
C GLY A 74 19.36 -4.65 -0.38
N ILE A 75 18.24 -4.61 0.34
CA ILE A 75 17.18 -5.62 0.25
C ILE A 75 16.06 -5.05 -0.63
N SER A 76 15.80 -5.69 -1.77
CA SER A 76 14.75 -5.25 -2.68
C SER A 76 13.38 -5.25 -1.99
N PHE A 77 12.66 -4.13 -2.09
CA PHE A 77 11.29 -3.99 -1.60
C PHE A 77 10.37 -5.08 -2.14
N VAL A 78 10.47 -5.39 -3.44
CA VAL A 78 9.66 -6.43 -4.08
C VAL A 78 9.92 -7.79 -3.45
N LEU A 79 11.18 -8.10 -3.15
CA LEU A 79 11.56 -9.36 -2.50
C LEU A 79 10.94 -9.47 -1.09
N VAL A 80 10.98 -8.40 -0.30
CA VAL A 80 10.40 -8.37 1.05
C VAL A 80 8.89 -8.57 0.99
N VAL A 81 8.21 -7.89 0.07
CA VAL A 81 6.77 -8.01 -0.13
C VAL A 81 6.40 -9.44 -0.52
N MET A 82 7.03 -9.98 -1.56
CA MET A 82 6.75 -11.35 -2.01
C MET A 82 7.02 -12.39 -0.92
N ALA A 83 8.16 -12.28 -0.22
CA ALA A 83 8.49 -13.19 0.88
C ALA A 83 7.48 -13.11 2.02
N THR A 84 7.04 -11.91 2.40
CA THR A 84 6.08 -11.70 3.49
C THR A 84 4.71 -12.28 3.13
N PHE A 85 4.21 -12.05 1.91
CA PHE A 85 2.94 -12.59 1.45
C PHE A 85 3.00 -14.12 1.32
N ALA A 86 4.02 -14.66 0.65
CA ALA A 86 4.17 -16.10 0.47
C ALA A 86 4.33 -16.84 1.80
N MET A 87 5.12 -16.31 2.72
CA MET A 87 5.30 -16.91 4.04
C MET A 87 4.02 -16.85 4.88
N SER A 88 3.30 -15.74 4.85
CA SER A 88 2.02 -15.58 5.54
C SER A 88 0.99 -16.59 5.04
N GLU A 89 0.89 -16.77 3.73
CA GLU A 89 -0.02 -17.75 3.12
C GLU A 89 0.37 -19.19 3.49
N ALA A 90 1.66 -19.54 3.35
CA ALA A 90 2.16 -20.86 3.70
C ALA A 90 1.91 -21.21 5.18
N LEU A 91 2.20 -20.27 6.10
CA LEU A 91 1.91 -20.45 7.52
C LEU A 91 0.42 -20.61 7.79
N THR A 92 -0.41 -19.82 7.11
CA THR A 92 -1.87 -19.92 7.24
C THR A 92 -2.38 -21.28 6.79
N ILE A 93 -1.89 -21.81 5.68
CA ILE A 93 -2.24 -23.15 5.18
C ILE A 93 -1.80 -24.23 6.18
N ILE A 94 -0.57 -24.14 6.70
CA ILE A 94 -0.05 -25.11 7.67
C ILE A 94 -0.86 -25.10 8.96
N LEU A 95 -1.14 -23.93 9.51
CA LEU A 95 -1.89 -23.76 10.75
C LEU A 95 -3.35 -24.23 10.63
N LYS A 96 -3.96 -24.02 9.46
CA LYS A 96 -5.35 -24.39 9.19
C LYS A 96 -5.51 -25.82 8.62
N ARG A 97 -4.42 -26.53 8.41
CA ARG A 97 -4.45 -27.88 7.79
C ARG A 97 -5.37 -28.86 8.53
N ASN A 98 -5.49 -28.75 9.85
CA ASN A 98 -6.30 -29.64 10.69
C ASN A 98 -7.66 -29.04 11.05
N ASP A 99 -8.05 -27.89 10.50
CA ASP A 99 -9.34 -27.26 10.75
C ASP A 99 -10.35 -27.71 9.68
N PRO A 100 -11.36 -28.53 10.02
CA PRO A 100 -12.38 -29.01 9.06
C PRO A 100 -13.17 -27.86 8.43
N THR A 101 -13.26 -26.69 9.13
CA THR A 101 -13.99 -25.51 8.64
C THR A 101 -13.17 -24.71 7.64
N ALA A 102 -11.84 -24.81 7.67
CA ALA A 102 -10.95 -24.15 6.72
C ALA A 102 -10.98 -24.84 5.34
N ALA A 103 -11.15 -26.16 5.31
CA ALA A 103 -11.30 -26.92 4.05
C ALA A 103 -12.61 -26.56 3.32
N ALA A 104 -13.66 -26.21 4.04
CA ALA A 104 -14.96 -25.81 3.48
C ALA A 104 -14.94 -24.38 2.89
N LYS A 105 -13.89 -23.59 3.14
CA LYS A 105 -13.74 -22.20 2.68
C LYS A 105 -12.82 -22.05 1.48
N GLN A 106 -12.46 -23.14 0.80
CA GLN A 106 -11.97 -23.04 -0.56
C GLN A 106 -13.12 -22.51 -1.42
N VAL A 107 -13.04 -21.22 -1.75
CA VAL A 107 -14.00 -20.59 -2.66
C VAL A 107 -13.98 -21.41 -3.95
N SER A 108 -15.03 -22.19 -4.16
CA SER A 108 -15.23 -22.87 -5.43
C SER A 108 -15.29 -21.80 -6.51
N LEU A 109 -14.50 -21.95 -7.57
CA LEU A 109 -14.56 -21.06 -8.73
C LEU A 109 -15.97 -20.96 -9.33
N THR A 110 -16.83 -21.91 -8.99
CA THR A 110 -18.26 -21.93 -9.34
C THR A 110 -19.12 -20.95 -8.53
N GLU A 111 -18.60 -20.42 -7.40
CA GLU A 111 -19.29 -19.41 -6.57
C GLU A 111 -18.90 -17.98 -6.91
N LEU A 112 -18.05 -17.77 -7.91
CA LEU A 112 -17.82 -16.44 -8.47
C LEU A 112 -19.14 -15.95 -9.08
N GLY A 113 -19.74 -14.98 -8.42
CA GLY A 113 -20.95 -14.31 -8.90
C GLY A 113 -20.77 -13.66 -10.28
N SER A 114 -21.77 -12.96 -10.76
CA SER A 114 -21.71 -12.26 -12.03
C SER A 114 -20.53 -11.25 -12.03
N ILE A 115 -19.69 -11.31 -13.08
CA ILE A 115 -18.63 -10.32 -13.34
C ILE A 115 -19.22 -8.95 -13.70
N LYS A 116 -20.53 -8.88 -13.92
CA LYS A 116 -21.21 -7.63 -14.28
C LYS A 116 -21.35 -6.72 -13.07
N ILE A 117 -20.79 -5.54 -13.17
CA ILE A 117 -20.93 -4.46 -12.20
C ILE A 117 -22.39 -3.99 -12.20
N ASP A 118 -23.03 -4.01 -11.03
CA ASP A 118 -24.40 -3.55 -10.84
C ASP A 118 -24.51 -2.02 -10.97
N LYS A 119 -25.75 -1.52 -11.18
CA LYS A 119 -26.00 -0.07 -11.33
C LYS A 119 -25.62 0.71 -10.08
N GLU A 120 -25.84 0.14 -8.89
CA GLU A 120 -25.48 0.76 -7.62
C GLU A 120 -23.95 0.86 -7.46
N GLU A 121 -23.25 -0.22 -7.75
CA GLU A 121 -21.77 -0.29 -7.70
C GLU A 121 -21.15 0.70 -8.69
N ARG A 122 -21.71 0.78 -9.91
CA ARG A 122 -21.31 1.76 -10.91
C ARG A 122 -21.50 3.19 -10.44
N GLY A 123 -22.63 3.48 -9.76
CA GLY A 123 -22.89 4.79 -9.16
C GLY A 123 -21.87 5.19 -8.11
N LYS A 124 -21.40 4.22 -7.29
CA LYS A 124 -20.30 4.42 -6.33
C LYS A 124 -18.98 4.72 -7.04
N MET A 125 -18.63 3.94 -8.05
CA MET A 125 -17.40 4.11 -8.84
C MET A 125 -17.33 5.48 -9.53
N TYR A 126 -18.43 5.98 -10.08
CA TYR A 126 -18.49 7.30 -10.74
C TYR A 126 -18.06 8.46 -9.85
N LYS A 127 -18.26 8.34 -8.54
CA LYS A 127 -17.85 9.36 -7.55
C LYS A 127 -16.43 9.14 -7.06
N THR A 128 -16.03 7.88 -6.90
CA THR A 128 -14.73 7.49 -6.35
C THR A 128 -13.61 7.69 -7.35
N ILE A 129 -13.81 7.27 -8.61
CA ILE A 129 -12.77 7.33 -9.65
C ILE A 129 -12.23 8.75 -9.86
N PRO A 130 -13.04 9.80 -10.11
CA PRO A 130 -12.50 11.14 -10.34
C PRO A 130 -11.70 11.69 -9.16
N ARG A 131 -12.19 11.45 -7.94
CA ARG A 131 -11.49 11.90 -6.70
C ARG A 131 -10.14 11.22 -6.54
N SER A 132 -10.13 9.91 -6.73
CA SER A 132 -8.91 9.11 -6.59
C SER A 132 -7.92 9.37 -7.72
N SER A 133 -8.39 9.64 -8.94
CA SER A 133 -7.52 10.06 -10.05
C SER A 133 -6.80 11.38 -9.74
N ILE A 134 -7.50 12.35 -9.15
CA ILE A 134 -6.86 13.62 -8.77
C ILE A 134 -5.77 13.38 -7.74
N ILE A 135 -6.03 12.55 -6.72
CA ILE A 135 -5.04 12.21 -5.71
C ILE A 135 -3.86 11.47 -6.33
N GLY A 136 -4.16 10.45 -7.14
CA GLY A 136 -3.14 9.66 -7.84
C GLY A 136 -2.23 10.54 -8.67
N PHE A 137 -2.82 11.42 -9.46
CA PHE A 137 -2.06 12.38 -10.27
C PHE A 137 -1.19 13.33 -9.42
N LEU A 138 -1.76 13.95 -8.38
CA LEU A 138 -1.02 14.90 -7.53
C LEU A 138 0.13 14.24 -6.78
N ILE A 139 -0.10 13.05 -6.23
CA ILE A 139 0.93 12.31 -5.49
C ILE A 139 1.91 11.62 -6.44
N GLY A 140 1.44 11.11 -7.59
CA GLY A 140 2.29 10.46 -8.59
C GLY A 140 3.33 11.36 -9.23
N VAL A 141 3.08 12.68 -9.24
CA VAL A 141 4.07 13.70 -9.69
C VAL A 141 5.25 13.81 -8.71
N LEU A 142 5.07 13.42 -7.44
CA LEU A 142 6.10 13.53 -6.42
C LEU A 142 7.13 12.42 -6.60
N PRO A 143 8.41 12.74 -6.82
CA PRO A 143 9.44 11.75 -7.03
C PRO A 143 9.65 10.92 -5.76
N GLY A 144 9.67 9.59 -5.90
CA GLY A 144 9.84 8.66 -4.79
C GLY A 144 8.59 8.35 -3.97
N ALA A 145 7.54 9.18 -4.02
CA ALA A 145 6.28 8.93 -3.33
C ALA A 145 5.40 7.90 -4.05
N GLY A 146 5.37 7.98 -5.37
CA GLY A 146 4.83 6.96 -6.27
C GLY A 146 3.40 6.48 -5.99
N ALA A 147 3.04 5.48 -6.75
CA ALA A 147 1.72 4.86 -6.76
C ALA A 147 1.31 4.28 -5.40
N THR A 148 2.25 3.78 -4.62
CA THR A 148 1.95 3.15 -3.31
C THR A 148 1.38 4.16 -2.32
N ILE A 149 2.02 5.33 -2.17
CA ILE A 149 1.52 6.38 -1.25
C ILE A 149 0.19 6.93 -1.77
N ALA A 150 0.05 7.14 -3.07
CA ALA A 150 -1.18 7.58 -3.70
C ALA A 150 -2.34 6.63 -3.39
N SER A 151 -2.11 5.33 -3.53
CA SER A 151 -3.11 4.29 -3.24
C SER A 151 -3.57 4.32 -1.79
N PHE A 152 -2.64 4.42 -0.84
CA PHE A 152 -2.99 4.49 0.60
C PHE A 152 -3.77 5.75 0.93
N LEU A 153 -3.35 6.89 0.41
CA LEU A 153 -4.05 8.16 0.65
C LEU A 153 -5.46 8.16 0.04
N ALA A 154 -5.61 7.66 -1.18
CA ALA A 154 -6.91 7.53 -1.83
C ALA A 154 -7.85 6.58 -1.07
N TYR A 155 -7.34 5.43 -0.62
CA TYR A 155 -8.09 4.49 0.21
C TYR A 155 -8.59 5.14 1.50
N GLY A 156 -7.69 5.83 2.22
CA GLY A 156 -8.03 6.47 3.48
C GLY A 156 -8.98 7.64 3.33
N MET A 157 -8.80 8.45 2.30
CA MET A 157 -9.72 9.54 2.00
C MET A 157 -11.11 9.00 1.67
N GLU A 158 -11.20 8.01 0.79
CA GLU A 158 -12.48 7.44 0.41
C GLU A 158 -13.19 6.81 1.61
N ARG A 159 -12.46 6.08 2.48
CA ARG A 159 -13.00 5.53 3.72
C ARG A 159 -13.58 6.59 4.65
N ASN A 160 -13.00 7.80 4.69
CA ASN A 160 -13.51 8.89 5.51
C ASN A 160 -14.72 9.60 4.89
N LEU A 161 -14.87 9.55 3.57
CA LEU A 161 -15.94 10.22 2.84
C LEU A 161 -17.23 9.38 2.73
N VAL A 162 -17.12 8.06 2.83
CA VAL A 162 -18.29 7.18 2.78
C VAL A 162 -19.04 7.19 4.10
N LYS A 163 -20.32 6.79 4.08
CA LYS A 163 -21.15 6.64 5.28
C LYS A 163 -20.64 5.51 6.18
N ASP A 164 -21.00 5.54 7.45
CA ASP A 164 -20.48 4.63 8.46
C ASP A 164 -20.80 3.15 8.16
N ASP A 165 -21.96 2.86 7.59
CA ASP A 165 -22.35 1.51 7.14
C ASP A 165 -21.46 0.97 6.02
N GLU A 166 -20.97 1.83 5.15
CA GLU A 166 -20.03 1.46 4.09
C GLU A 166 -18.58 1.38 4.61
N LYS A 167 -18.21 2.14 5.64
CA LYS A 167 -16.86 2.07 6.25
C LYS A 167 -16.53 0.69 6.79
N GLU A 168 -17.50 -0.03 7.33
CA GLU A 168 -17.31 -1.38 7.87
C GLU A 168 -17.02 -2.42 6.78
N LYS A 169 -17.38 -2.13 5.53
CA LYS A 169 -17.12 -3.01 4.38
C LYS A 169 -15.70 -2.87 3.82
N PHE A 170 -14.96 -1.81 4.20
CA PHE A 170 -13.58 -1.63 3.77
C PHE A 170 -12.71 -2.79 4.28
N GLY A 171 -11.96 -3.41 3.38
CA GLY A 171 -11.23 -4.65 3.64
C GLY A 171 -12.09 -5.93 3.67
N LYS A 172 -13.42 -5.82 3.43
CA LYS A 172 -14.37 -6.95 3.44
C LYS A 172 -15.23 -7.01 2.16
N GLY A 173 -14.78 -6.40 1.07
CA GLY A 173 -15.51 -6.39 -0.21
C GLY A 173 -16.19 -5.05 -0.55
N SER A 174 -15.63 -3.92 -0.14
CA SER A 174 -16.11 -2.60 -0.54
C SER A 174 -15.68 -2.23 -1.96
N VAL A 175 -16.63 -1.88 -2.82
CA VAL A 175 -16.36 -1.38 -4.18
C VAL A 175 -15.55 -0.07 -4.12
N ASN A 176 -15.90 0.84 -3.24
CA ASN A 176 -15.15 2.08 -3.03
C ASN A 176 -13.75 1.80 -2.50
N GLY A 177 -13.62 0.85 -1.57
CA GLY A 177 -12.35 0.44 -0.97
C GLY A 177 -11.40 -0.24 -1.96
N LEU A 178 -11.91 -0.81 -3.05
CA LEU A 178 -11.12 -1.39 -4.14
C LEU A 178 -10.83 -0.34 -5.22
N SER A 179 -11.85 0.39 -5.68
CA SER A 179 -11.70 1.30 -6.81
C SER A 179 -10.85 2.54 -6.48
N ALA A 180 -10.85 3.02 -5.23
CA ALA A 180 -10.07 4.20 -4.87
C ALA A 180 -8.55 3.99 -4.98
N PRO A 181 -7.94 3.00 -4.31
CA PRO A 181 -6.51 2.78 -4.41
C PRO A 181 -6.07 2.35 -5.82
N GLU A 182 -6.85 1.51 -6.51
CA GLU A 182 -6.53 1.08 -7.86
C GLU A 182 -6.54 2.25 -8.86
N THR A 183 -7.52 3.13 -8.76
CA THR A 183 -7.56 4.32 -9.60
C THR A 183 -6.38 5.25 -9.34
N ALA A 184 -6.04 5.48 -8.07
CA ALA A 184 -4.92 6.34 -7.71
C ALA A 184 -3.56 5.74 -8.10
N ASN A 185 -3.45 4.40 -8.11
CA ASN A 185 -2.26 3.70 -8.55
C ASN A 185 -1.98 3.87 -10.05
N ASN A 186 -3.05 4.01 -10.84
CA ASN A 186 -2.99 4.07 -12.30
C ASN A 186 -3.12 5.49 -12.88
N ALA A 187 -3.32 6.50 -12.05
CA ALA A 187 -3.47 7.89 -12.49
C ALA A 187 -2.14 8.63 -12.53
#